data_6dee99d4b3f431716219538298434a8c
#
_entry.id   6dee99d4b3f431716219538298434a8c
#
_cell.length_a   1.000
_cell.length_b   1.000
_cell.length_c   1.000
_cell.angle_alpha   90.00
_cell.angle_beta   90.00
_cell.angle_gamma   90.00
#
_symmetry.space_group_name_H-M   'P 1'
#
loop_
_entity.id
_entity.type
_entity.pdbx_description
1 polymer ?
#
loop_
_entity_poly.entity_id
_entity_poly.type
_entity_poly.pdbx_seq_one_letter_code
_entity_poly.pdbx_strand_id
1 'polypeptide(L)'
;MTDSDMQAIVDELAIRRVLDEYCLRLEVNAFEDWLDLFTEDAVYDLFRRSLHGHAEITAMLSQAPHGVHLPGAARITLDGDRAETVQSYLFVPNNDDKWNAGWYQRTLVRTDKGWKIAHTRVKIARIGELAYSEKAHTLEFPVTFG
;
A
#
# COMPACT_ATOMS: atom_id res chain seq x y z
N MET A 1 5.69 13.33 29.23
CA MET A 1 6.03 12.47 28.10
C MET A 1 7.36 11.81 28.36
N THR A 2 7.40 10.51 28.34
CA THR A 2 8.63 9.74 28.54
C THR A 2 9.37 9.54 27.21
N ASP A 3 10.64 9.10 27.26
CA ASP A 3 11.39 8.74 26.06
C ASP A 3 10.71 7.60 25.28
N SER A 4 10.06 6.68 26.01
CA SER A 4 9.26 5.60 25.40
C SER A 4 8.03 6.15 24.66
N ASP A 5 7.35 7.16 25.17
CA ASP A 5 6.23 7.80 24.50
C ASP A 5 6.69 8.54 23.24
N MET A 6 7.83 9.23 23.32
CA MET A 6 8.43 9.91 22.17
C MET A 6 8.81 8.91 21.08
N GLN A 7 9.42 7.80 21.46
CA GLN A 7 9.78 6.76 20.49
C GLN A 7 8.55 6.16 19.81
N ALA A 8 7.48 5.91 20.55
CA ALA A 8 6.22 5.41 19.99
C ALA A 8 5.63 6.39 18.95
N ILE A 9 5.69 7.68 19.20
CA ILE A 9 5.24 8.72 18.26
C ILE A 9 6.11 8.71 16.99
N VAL A 10 7.43 8.64 17.15
CA VAL A 10 8.36 8.58 16.02
C VAL A 10 8.11 7.34 15.17
N ASP A 11 7.91 6.20 15.79
CA ASP A 11 7.61 4.95 15.11
C ASP A 11 6.27 5.00 14.36
N GLU A 12 5.24 5.53 15.00
CA GLU A 12 3.94 5.69 14.35
C GLU A 12 4.02 6.60 13.13
N LEU A 13 4.74 7.71 13.20
CA LEU A 13 4.95 8.60 12.06
C LEU A 13 5.74 7.91 10.94
N ALA A 14 6.78 7.16 11.29
CA ALA A 14 7.57 6.42 10.32
C ALA A 14 6.74 5.35 9.59
N ILE A 15 5.91 4.62 10.34
CA ILE A 15 4.99 3.63 9.77
C ILE A 15 3.96 4.30 8.86
N ARG A 16 3.35 5.41 9.26
CA ARG A 16 2.41 6.16 8.41
C ARG A 16 3.03 6.57 7.09
N ARG A 17 4.30 7.02 7.09
CA ARG A 17 5.02 7.33 5.85
C ARG A 17 5.16 6.10 4.94
N VAL A 18 5.44 4.92 5.48
CA VAL A 18 5.50 3.68 4.69
C VAL A 18 4.14 3.38 4.06
N LEU A 19 3.05 3.55 4.80
CA LEU A 19 1.68 3.32 4.30
C LEU A 19 1.32 4.32 3.19
N ASP A 20 1.70 5.58 3.33
CA ASP A 20 1.46 6.62 2.33
C ASP A 20 2.30 6.38 1.07
N GLU A 21 3.58 6.10 1.22
CA GLU A 21 4.51 5.78 0.12
C GLU A 21 4.07 4.54 -0.66
N TYR A 22 3.47 3.56 0.00
CA TYR A 22 2.89 2.40 -0.67
C TYR A 22 1.90 2.80 -1.76
N CYS A 23 0.97 3.68 -1.47
CA CYS A 23 -0.01 4.17 -2.44
C CYS A 23 0.63 5.07 -3.49
N LEU A 24 1.45 6.04 -3.07
CA LEU A 24 2.06 7.02 -3.97
C LEU A 24 3.00 6.37 -5.00
N ARG A 25 3.88 5.50 -4.55
CA ARG A 25 4.85 4.84 -5.46
C ARG A 25 4.18 3.87 -6.42
N LEU A 26 3.10 3.26 -6.01
CA LEU A 26 2.33 2.36 -6.87
C LEU A 26 1.65 3.12 -8.02
N GLU A 27 1.17 4.33 -7.76
CA GLU A 27 0.50 5.18 -8.74
C GLU A 27 1.41 5.68 -9.86
N VAL A 28 2.66 5.97 -9.54
CA VAL A 28 3.64 6.46 -10.52
C VAL A 28 4.42 5.36 -11.23
N ASN A 29 4.01 4.11 -11.07
CA ASN A 29 4.69 2.93 -11.65
C ASN A 29 6.15 2.76 -11.19
N ALA A 30 6.49 3.23 -10.03
CA ALA A 30 7.80 3.09 -9.43
C ALA A 30 7.94 1.74 -8.70
N PHE A 31 7.74 0.62 -9.41
CA PHE A 31 7.72 -0.71 -8.82
C PHE A 31 9.01 -1.07 -8.09
N GLU A 32 10.17 -0.65 -8.57
CA GLU A 32 11.44 -0.91 -7.90
C GLU A 32 11.49 -0.18 -6.57
N ASP A 33 11.26 1.12 -6.57
CA ASP A 33 11.20 1.93 -5.35
C ASP A 33 10.07 1.48 -4.42
N TRP A 34 8.96 0.99 -4.99
CA TRP A 34 7.85 0.46 -4.20
C TRP A 34 8.24 -0.80 -3.44
N LEU A 35 9.04 -1.68 -4.04
CA LEU A 35 9.55 -2.90 -3.39
C LEU A 35 10.49 -2.60 -2.23
N ASP A 36 11.15 -1.45 -2.21
CA ASP A 36 11.97 -1.02 -1.09
C ASP A 36 11.18 -0.84 0.22
N LEU A 37 9.86 -0.70 0.11
CA LEU A 37 8.98 -0.65 1.28
C LEU A 37 8.77 -2.00 1.96
N PHE A 38 9.15 -3.09 1.30
CA PHE A 38 8.95 -4.47 1.75
C PHE A 38 10.23 -5.13 2.22
N THR A 39 10.10 -6.08 3.13
CA THR A 39 11.18 -7.02 3.40
C THR A 39 11.40 -7.93 2.19
N GLU A 40 12.61 -8.48 2.05
CA GLU A 40 12.93 -9.36 0.91
C GLU A 40 12.05 -10.61 0.84
N ASP A 41 11.68 -11.14 1.99
CA ASP A 41 10.82 -12.31 2.17
C ASP A 41 9.34 -11.96 2.38
N ALA A 42 8.92 -10.76 2.05
CA ALA A 42 7.55 -10.30 2.26
C ALA A 42 6.51 -11.23 1.63
N VAL A 43 5.37 -11.32 2.29
CA VAL A 43 4.21 -12.06 1.79
C VAL A 43 3.11 -11.10 1.39
N TYR A 44 2.49 -11.33 0.24
CA TYR A 44 1.39 -10.52 -0.28
C TYR A 44 0.20 -11.42 -0.61
N ASP A 45 -0.85 -11.31 0.18
CA ASP A 45 -2.07 -12.08 0.00
C ASP A 45 -3.12 -11.22 -0.73
N LEU A 46 -3.53 -11.68 -1.89
CA LEU A 46 -4.58 -11.08 -2.70
C LEU A 46 -5.51 -12.17 -3.24
N PHE A 47 -6.81 -12.04 -2.98
CA PHE A 47 -7.81 -13.06 -3.27
C PHE A 47 -7.45 -14.39 -2.59
N ARG A 48 -7.29 -15.44 -3.39
CA ARG A 48 -6.90 -16.78 -2.91
C ARG A 48 -5.42 -17.10 -3.19
N ARG A 49 -4.64 -16.08 -3.51
CA ARG A 49 -3.21 -16.22 -3.85
C ARG A 49 -2.36 -15.66 -2.73
N SER A 50 -1.28 -16.33 -2.46
CA SER A 50 -0.23 -15.88 -1.56
C SER A 50 1.06 -15.79 -2.35
N LEU A 51 1.63 -14.60 -2.45
CA LEU A 51 2.84 -14.30 -3.20
C LEU A 51 4.00 -14.12 -2.24
N HIS A 52 5.12 -14.73 -2.53
CA HIS A 52 6.28 -14.77 -1.64
C HIS A 52 7.49 -14.10 -2.29
N GLY A 53 8.00 -13.09 -1.64
CA GLY A 53 9.18 -12.34 -2.06
C GLY A 53 8.94 -11.37 -3.22
N HIS A 54 9.93 -10.54 -3.48
CA HIS A 54 9.84 -9.44 -4.43
C HIS A 54 9.51 -9.91 -5.86
N ALA A 55 10.09 -11.03 -6.31
CA ALA A 55 9.88 -11.52 -7.67
C ALA A 55 8.42 -11.89 -7.96
N GLU A 56 7.77 -12.65 -7.07
CA GLU A 56 6.37 -13.04 -7.25
C GLU A 56 5.42 -11.84 -7.11
N ILE A 57 5.70 -10.94 -6.17
CA ILE A 57 4.92 -9.73 -5.96
C ILE A 57 4.99 -8.83 -7.20
N THR A 58 6.19 -8.60 -7.74
CA THR A 58 6.39 -7.81 -8.96
C THR A 58 5.67 -8.42 -10.16
N ALA A 59 5.81 -9.71 -10.37
CA ALA A 59 5.20 -10.40 -11.51
C ALA A 59 3.66 -10.28 -11.50
N MET A 60 3.03 -10.30 -10.34
CA MET A 60 1.60 -10.10 -10.22
C MET A 60 1.20 -8.63 -10.46
N LEU A 61 1.88 -7.70 -9.79
CA LEU A 61 1.50 -6.28 -9.82
C LEU A 61 1.81 -5.60 -11.15
N SER A 62 2.83 -6.06 -11.89
CA SER A 62 3.12 -5.54 -13.23
C SER A 62 2.00 -5.80 -14.24
N GLN A 63 1.10 -6.73 -13.94
CA GLN A 63 -0.07 -7.05 -14.76
C GLN A 63 -1.38 -6.52 -14.17
N ALA A 64 -1.33 -5.92 -12.99
CA ALA A 64 -2.51 -5.36 -12.34
C ALA A 64 -2.97 -4.07 -13.03
N PRO A 65 -4.27 -3.73 -12.94
CA PRO A 65 -4.76 -2.46 -13.44
C PRO A 65 -4.05 -1.27 -12.79
N HIS A 66 -3.74 -0.26 -13.58
CA HIS A 66 -3.19 1.00 -13.11
C HIS A 66 -4.32 1.96 -12.73
N GLY A 67 -4.08 2.79 -11.76
CA GLY A 67 -5.07 3.76 -11.30
C GLY A 67 -4.62 4.49 -10.04
N VAL A 68 -5.55 5.20 -9.44
CA VAL A 68 -5.33 6.00 -8.25
C VAL A 68 -5.74 5.20 -7.01
N HIS A 69 -4.82 5.07 -6.07
CA HIS A 69 -5.08 4.50 -4.75
C HIS A 69 -5.30 5.62 -3.75
N LEU A 70 -6.50 5.73 -3.22
CA LEU A 70 -6.86 6.70 -2.19
C LEU A 70 -6.86 6.00 -0.84
N PRO A 71 -5.80 6.17 -0.03
CA PRO A 71 -5.75 5.58 1.29
C PRO A 71 -6.68 6.33 2.24
N GLY A 72 -7.35 5.59 3.10
CA GLY A 72 -8.15 6.14 4.17
C GLY A 72 -7.42 6.15 5.51
N ALA A 73 -8.20 6.23 6.58
CA ALA A 73 -7.67 6.18 7.93
C ALA A 73 -6.92 4.89 8.22
N ALA A 74 -5.83 5.01 8.95
CA ALA A 74 -5.02 3.87 9.37
C ALA A 74 -5.02 3.75 10.90
N ARG A 75 -5.18 2.52 11.39
CA ARG A 75 -4.92 2.15 12.78
C ARG A 75 -3.59 1.43 12.84
N ILE A 76 -2.74 1.83 13.75
CA ILE A 76 -1.42 1.26 13.97
C ILE A 76 -1.36 0.74 15.40
N THR A 77 -0.99 -0.51 15.56
CA THR A 77 -0.75 -1.14 16.87
C THR A 77 0.71 -1.53 16.94
N LEU A 78 1.47 -0.85 17.78
CA LEU A 78 2.89 -1.09 17.99
C LEU A 78 3.10 -2.18 19.04
N ASP A 79 4.04 -3.06 18.78
CA ASP A 79 4.55 -4.07 19.72
C ASP A 79 6.07 -4.23 19.50
N GLY A 80 6.86 -3.40 20.17
CA GLY A 80 8.32 -3.37 20.04
C GLY A 80 8.76 -3.08 18.59
N ASP A 81 9.44 -4.04 18.00
CA ASP A 81 9.96 -3.96 16.63
C ASP A 81 8.99 -4.48 15.56
N ARG A 82 7.73 -4.65 15.94
CA ARG A 82 6.65 -5.11 15.08
C ARG A 82 5.43 -4.18 15.20
N ALA A 83 4.72 -4.02 14.12
CA ALA A 83 3.46 -3.28 14.10
C ALA A 83 2.43 -4.01 13.25
N GLU A 84 1.18 -4.01 13.71
CA GLU A 84 0.02 -4.43 12.93
C GLU A 84 -0.76 -3.20 12.51
N THR A 85 -1.16 -3.12 11.25
CA THR A 85 -1.90 -1.99 10.72
C THR A 85 -3.14 -2.43 9.97
N VAL A 86 -4.17 -1.60 10.04
CA VAL A 86 -5.36 -1.71 9.19
C VAL A 86 -5.63 -0.35 8.58
N GLN A 87 -5.75 -0.29 7.26
CA GLN A 87 -6.01 0.94 6.53
C GLN A 87 -7.08 0.70 5.46
N SER A 88 -8.10 1.53 5.43
CA SER A 88 -9.08 1.51 4.34
C SER A 88 -8.48 2.08 3.07
N TYR A 89 -9.01 1.67 1.91
CA TYR A 89 -8.60 2.20 0.62
C TYR A 89 -9.75 2.23 -0.38
N LEU A 90 -9.62 3.10 -1.36
CA LEU A 90 -10.39 3.11 -2.60
C LEU A 90 -9.41 3.11 -3.78
N PHE A 91 -9.58 2.18 -4.71
CA PHE A 91 -8.86 2.15 -5.98
C PHE A 91 -9.78 2.55 -7.12
N VAL A 92 -9.36 3.54 -7.89
CA VAL A 92 -10.04 4.02 -9.09
C VAL A 92 -9.15 3.77 -10.30
N PRO A 93 -9.56 2.88 -11.24
CA PRO A 93 -8.72 2.55 -12.40
C PRO A 93 -8.66 3.70 -13.41
N ASN A 94 -7.57 3.73 -14.18
CA ASN A 94 -7.36 4.70 -15.27
C ASN A 94 -8.16 4.38 -16.54
N ASN A 95 -8.69 3.16 -16.64
CA ASN A 95 -9.44 2.67 -17.78
C ASN A 95 -10.84 2.19 -17.35
N ASP A 96 -11.51 1.43 -18.21
CA ASP A 96 -12.85 0.89 -17.96
C ASP A 96 -12.88 -0.28 -16.96
N ASP A 97 -11.78 -0.55 -16.28
CA ASP A 97 -11.74 -1.55 -15.22
C ASP A 97 -12.60 -1.12 -14.03
N LYS A 98 -12.83 -2.09 -13.15
CA LYS A 98 -13.71 -1.87 -12.00
C LYS A 98 -12.94 -1.19 -10.87
N TRP A 99 -13.57 -0.16 -10.25
CA TRP A 99 -13.10 0.34 -8.97
C TRP A 99 -13.28 -0.72 -7.89
N ASN A 100 -12.47 -0.68 -6.88
CA ASN A 100 -12.66 -1.50 -5.70
C ASN A 100 -12.27 -0.76 -4.42
N ALA A 101 -12.85 -1.19 -3.31
CA ALA A 101 -12.59 -0.62 -2.00
C ALA A 101 -12.57 -1.72 -0.94
N GLY A 102 -11.79 -1.50 0.09
CA GLY A 102 -11.65 -2.44 1.19
C GLY A 102 -10.59 -2.02 2.18
N TRP A 103 -9.82 -2.98 2.64
CA TRP A 103 -8.79 -2.79 3.65
C TRP A 103 -7.50 -3.46 3.28
N TYR A 104 -6.39 -2.79 3.61
CA TYR A 104 -5.08 -3.38 3.74
C TYR A 104 -4.83 -3.72 5.21
N GLN A 105 -4.58 -4.99 5.46
CA GLN A 105 -4.05 -5.44 6.75
C GLN A 105 -2.57 -5.74 6.56
N ARG A 106 -1.71 -5.02 7.26
CA ARG A 106 -0.26 -5.17 7.08
C ARG A 106 0.43 -5.40 8.40
N THR A 107 1.43 -6.27 8.35
CA THR A 107 2.43 -6.41 9.38
C THR A 107 3.68 -5.68 8.94
N LEU A 108 4.19 -4.78 9.76
CA LEU A 108 5.48 -4.13 9.54
C LEU A 108 6.47 -4.58 10.60
N VAL A 109 7.74 -4.56 10.24
CA VAL A 109 8.85 -4.88 11.14
C VAL A 109 9.91 -3.79 11.05
N ARG A 110 10.58 -3.54 12.17
CA ARG A 110 11.72 -2.64 12.22
C ARG A 110 12.94 -3.34 11.65
N THR A 111 13.63 -2.69 10.74
CA THR A 111 14.90 -3.16 10.17
C THR A 111 15.99 -2.11 10.41
N ASP A 112 17.21 -2.42 10.08
CA ASP A 112 18.34 -1.47 10.09
C ASP A 112 18.14 -0.30 9.11
N LYS A 113 17.23 -0.45 8.13
CA LYS A 113 16.85 0.56 7.14
C LYS A 113 15.49 1.20 7.41
N GLY A 114 14.97 1.07 8.63
CA GLY A 114 13.66 1.58 9.04
C GLY A 114 12.55 0.53 9.00
N TRP A 115 11.33 1.00 9.12
CA TRP A 115 10.15 0.13 9.09
C TRP A 115 9.85 -0.36 7.68
N LYS A 116 9.61 -1.68 7.55
CA LYS A 116 9.28 -2.32 6.27
C LYS A 116 8.08 -3.24 6.40
N ILE A 117 7.34 -3.37 5.31
CA ILE A 117 6.17 -4.27 5.23
C ILE A 117 6.67 -5.70 5.08
N ALA A 118 6.32 -6.54 6.05
CA ALA A 118 6.62 -7.98 6.01
C ALA A 118 5.45 -8.82 5.48
N HIS A 119 4.22 -8.34 5.65
CA HIS A 119 3.04 -9.03 5.16
C HIS A 119 1.94 -8.02 4.79
N THR A 120 1.36 -8.18 3.62
CA THR A 120 0.17 -7.45 3.20
C THR A 120 -0.96 -8.42 2.90
N ARG A 121 -2.14 -8.16 3.45
CA ARG A 121 -3.38 -8.85 3.12
C ARG A 121 -4.36 -7.85 2.57
N VAL A 122 -4.76 -8.03 1.31
CA VAL A 122 -5.75 -7.17 0.67
C VAL A 122 -7.13 -7.77 0.88
N LYS A 123 -8.01 -7.02 1.53
CA LYS A 123 -9.39 -7.39 1.79
C LYS A 123 -10.32 -6.52 0.96
N ILE A 124 -10.74 -7.02 -0.19
CA ILE A 124 -11.69 -6.33 -1.05
C ILE A 124 -13.09 -6.51 -0.51
N ALA A 125 -13.75 -5.41 -0.17
CA ALA A 125 -15.10 -5.41 0.37
C ALA A 125 -16.15 -5.10 -0.69
N ARG A 126 -15.79 -4.28 -1.70
CA ARG A 126 -16.69 -3.85 -2.76
C ARG A 126 -15.95 -3.72 -4.08
N ILE A 127 -16.62 -4.11 -5.15
CA ILE A 127 -16.18 -3.92 -6.53
C ILE A 127 -17.38 -3.36 -7.30
N GLY A 128 -17.13 -2.36 -8.14
CA GLY A 128 -18.19 -1.77 -8.95
C GLY A 128 -17.66 -1.20 -10.25
N GLU A 129 -18.57 -0.87 -11.15
CA GLU A 129 -18.27 -0.20 -12.41
C GLU A 129 -18.50 1.30 -12.25
N LEU A 130 -17.64 2.10 -12.87
CA LEU A 130 -17.84 3.54 -12.94
C LEU A 130 -18.97 3.82 -13.94
N ALA A 131 -20.11 4.29 -13.44
CA ALA A 131 -21.16 4.81 -14.31
C ALA A 131 -20.58 6.00 -15.09
N TYR A 132 -20.66 5.98 -16.41
CA TYR A 132 -20.13 7.03 -17.30
C TYR A 132 -18.61 6.95 -17.56
N SER A 133 -18.02 5.80 -17.47
CA SER A 133 -16.59 5.58 -17.79
C SER A 133 -16.20 6.10 -19.18
N GLU A 134 -17.08 5.97 -20.16
CA GLU A 134 -16.91 6.52 -21.52
C GLU A 134 -16.74 8.04 -21.59
N LYS A 135 -17.04 8.76 -20.52
CA LYS A 135 -16.84 10.20 -20.37
C LYS A 135 -15.68 10.55 -19.43
N ALA A 136 -15.07 9.57 -18.82
CA ALA A 136 -13.91 9.79 -17.98
C ALA A 136 -12.69 10.05 -18.86
N HIS A 137 -11.99 11.12 -18.58
CA HIS A 137 -10.73 11.45 -19.22
C HIS A 137 -9.60 11.33 -18.22
N THR A 138 -8.59 10.54 -18.57
CA THR A 138 -7.35 10.56 -17.83
C THR A 138 -6.56 11.79 -18.26
N LEU A 139 -6.33 12.67 -17.32
CA LEU A 139 -5.45 13.82 -17.53
C LEU A 139 -4.03 13.41 -17.15
N GLU A 140 -3.14 13.43 -18.13
CA GLU A 140 -1.73 13.21 -17.87
C GLU A 140 -1.12 14.52 -17.37
N PHE A 141 -0.88 14.60 -16.08
CA PHE A 141 -0.05 15.64 -15.50
C PHE A 141 1.33 15.06 -15.20
N PRO A 142 2.41 15.75 -15.54
CA PRO A 142 3.71 15.37 -15.03
C PRO A 142 3.68 15.57 -13.50
N VAL A 143 3.56 14.49 -12.78
CA VAL A 143 3.67 14.50 -11.32
C VAL A 143 5.16 14.48 -11.00
N THR A 144 5.71 15.62 -10.67
CA THR A 144 7.08 15.73 -10.16
C THR A 144 7.01 15.79 -8.64
N PHE A 145 7.44 14.71 -8.01
CA PHE A 145 7.73 14.75 -6.57
C PHE A 145 9.13 15.34 -6.40
N GLY A 146 9.16 16.57 -5.95
CA GLY A 146 10.42 17.25 -5.62
C GLY A 146 11.07 16.69 -4.37
#